data_47de7ad46a0d483cd39c3567a5f2426b
#
_entry.id   47de7ad46a0d483cd39c3567a5f2426b
#
_cell.length_a   1.000
_cell.length_b   1.000
_cell.length_c   1.000
_cell.angle_alpha   90.00
_cell.angle_beta   90.00
_cell.angle_gamma   90.00
#
_symmetry.space_group_name_H-M   'P 1'
#
loop_
_entity.id
_entity.type
_entity.pdbx_description
1 polymer ?
#
loop_
_entity_poly.entity_id
_entity_poly.type
_entity_poly.pdbx_seq_one_letter_code
_entity_poly.pdbx_strand_id
1 'polypeptide(L)'
;MNRRMPIRSLVFLLVFCFFLLPWSALAGQAKNIIILIGDGMGPSQFGAAWLYSNRILGKELRMVELMKDGRTAYLVNDTADAIVTESAAAATQIACGVKVPARAVGMGQDGKTPCTTILELAKTGGKVTGLVTTSGITDATPASFAAHVPHRSDETSVAAQELKLGVDILMGGRKQFFLPETSAGGKRKDGRNLLDEARAAGYAVVGTADELKQAPNGKILGLFNMGNMSFEIDRARTQEPSLAEMTVKTLQVLSQ
;
A
#
# COMPACT_ATOMS: atom_id res chain seq x y z
N MET A 1 11.39 -1.06 -67.90
CA MET A 1 10.12 -1.80 -67.82
C MET A 1 9.43 -1.44 -66.47
N ASN A 2 8.61 -0.35 -66.48
CA ASN A 2 7.90 0.12 -65.29
C ASN A 2 6.58 -0.66 -65.14
N ARG A 3 6.58 -1.70 -64.29
CA ARG A 3 5.33 -2.38 -63.90
C ARG A 3 4.61 -1.55 -62.84
N ARG A 4 3.58 -0.79 -63.22
CA ARG A 4 2.69 -0.12 -62.26
C ARG A 4 1.91 -1.20 -61.50
N MET A 5 1.99 -1.17 -60.18
CA MET A 5 1.23 -2.07 -59.32
C MET A 5 -0.28 -1.83 -59.53
N PRO A 6 -1.09 -2.88 -59.69
CA PRO A 6 -2.53 -2.70 -59.92
C PRO A 6 -3.19 -2.07 -58.67
N ILE A 7 -4.11 -1.15 -58.91
CA ILE A 7 -4.80 -0.38 -57.83
C ILE A 7 -5.39 -1.31 -56.75
N ARG A 8 -5.86 -2.49 -57.13
CA ARG A 8 -6.38 -3.50 -56.17
C ARG A 8 -5.31 -3.98 -55.19
N SER A 9 -4.07 -4.16 -55.63
CA SER A 9 -2.95 -4.55 -54.75
C SER A 9 -2.53 -3.42 -53.82
N LEU A 10 -2.63 -2.16 -54.26
CA LEU A 10 -2.35 -0.98 -53.43
C LEU A 10 -3.41 -0.79 -52.36
N VAL A 11 -4.68 -0.99 -52.69
CA VAL A 11 -5.79 -0.94 -51.71
C VAL A 11 -5.67 -2.06 -50.68
N PHE A 12 -5.31 -3.27 -51.08
CA PHE A 12 -5.08 -4.40 -50.17
C PHE A 12 -3.90 -4.15 -49.22
N LEU A 13 -2.83 -3.54 -49.72
CA LEU A 13 -1.67 -3.19 -48.90
C LEU A 13 -2.01 -2.09 -47.88
N LEU A 14 -2.79 -1.07 -48.26
CA LEU A 14 -3.24 -0.01 -47.39
C LEU A 14 -4.19 -0.50 -46.28
N VAL A 15 -5.13 -1.39 -46.62
CA VAL A 15 -6.03 -2.01 -45.65
C VAL A 15 -5.23 -2.91 -44.69
N PHE A 16 -4.28 -3.70 -45.21
CA PHE A 16 -3.42 -4.56 -44.37
C PHE A 16 -2.51 -3.74 -43.44
N CYS A 17 -1.94 -2.61 -43.90
CA CYS A 17 -1.19 -1.68 -43.05
C CYS A 17 -2.06 -1.03 -41.99
N PHE A 18 -3.34 -0.78 -42.24
CA PHE A 18 -4.27 -0.23 -41.24
C PHE A 18 -4.56 -1.23 -40.11
N PHE A 19 -4.55 -2.53 -40.38
CA PHE A 19 -4.68 -3.59 -39.38
C PHE A 19 -3.36 -3.90 -38.63
N LEU A 20 -2.20 -3.46 -39.17
CA LEU A 20 -0.89 -3.59 -38.50
C LEU A 20 -0.54 -2.38 -37.61
N LEU A 21 -1.31 -1.31 -37.68
CA LEU A 21 -1.15 -0.25 -36.67
C LEU A 21 -1.49 -0.86 -35.30
N PRO A 22 -0.56 -0.86 -34.34
CA PRO A 22 -0.92 -1.30 -33.02
C PRO A 22 -2.10 -0.42 -32.60
N TRP A 23 -3.23 -1.02 -32.35
CA TRP A 23 -4.28 -0.40 -31.57
C TRP A 23 -3.67 -0.20 -30.20
N SER A 24 -2.91 0.87 -30.04
CA SER A 24 -2.60 1.40 -28.73
C SER A 24 -3.97 1.73 -28.14
N ALA A 25 -4.51 0.78 -27.39
CA ALA A 25 -5.66 1.08 -26.57
C ALA A 25 -5.31 2.37 -25.86
N LEU A 26 -6.04 3.44 -26.13
CA LEU A 26 -6.03 4.68 -25.38
C LEU A 26 -6.60 4.33 -23.99
N ALA A 27 -5.91 3.46 -23.27
CA ALA A 27 -6.08 3.31 -21.85
C ALA A 27 -5.65 4.64 -21.26
N GLY A 28 -6.61 5.43 -20.84
CA GLY A 28 -6.31 6.68 -20.13
C GLY A 28 -5.30 6.37 -19.04
N GLN A 29 -4.22 7.14 -18.97
CA GLN A 29 -3.23 6.96 -17.91
C GLN A 29 -3.93 7.13 -16.56
N ALA A 30 -3.84 6.11 -15.72
CA ALA A 30 -4.36 6.19 -14.37
C ALA A 30 -3.66 7.34 -13.64
N LYS A 31 -4.42 8.33 -13.23
CA LYS A 31 -3.87 9.49 -12.49
C LYS A 31 -3.56 9.14 -11.04
N ASN A 32 -4.41 8.29 -10.43
CA ASN A 32 -4.33 7.86 -9.04
C ASN A 32 -4.40 6.33 -8.98
N ILE A 33 -3.67 5.75 -8.05
CA ILE A 33 -3.68 4.30 -7.77
C ILE A 33 -4.00 4.13 -6.29
N ILE A 34 -5.00 3.31 -5.99
CA ILE A 34 -5.36 2.91 -4.63
C ILE A 34 -5.25 1.39 -4.57
N ILE A 35 -4.42 0.88 -3.68
CA ILE A 35 -4.24 -0.55 -3.45
C ILE A 35 -4.87 -0.89 -2.10
N LEU A 36 -5.85 -1.79 -2.09
CA LEU A 36 -6.49 -2.31 -0.89
C LEU A 36 -6.04 -3.75 -0.68
N ILE A 37 -5.37 -4.01 0.43
CA ILE A 37 -4.80 -5.33 0.75
C ILE A 37 -5.51 -5.88 1.98
N GLY A 38 -6.17 -7.03 1.82
CA GLY A 38 -6.67 -7.82 2.94
C GLY A 38 -5.56 -8.77 3.40
N ASP A 39 -4.83 -8.39 4.45
CA ASP A 39 -3.72 -9.19 4.98
C ASP A 39 -4.24 -10.49 5.61
N GLY A 40 -3.71 -11.62 5.13
CA GLY A 40 -4.19 -12.94 5.51
C GLY A 40 -5.61 -13.28 5.06
N MET A 41 -6.23 -12.44 4.21
CA MET A 41 -7.59 -12.65 3.70
C MET A 41 -7.56 -13.57 2.48
N GLY A 42 -7.69 -14.87 2.73
CA GLY A 42 -7.82 -15.87 1.68
C GLY A 42 -9.28 -16.10 1.24
N PRO A 43 -9.50 -17.06 0.33
CA PRO A 43 -10.83 -17.38 -0.17
C PRO A 43 -11.86 -17.74 0.93
N SER A 44 -11.43 -18.36 2.02
CA SER A 44 -12.30 -18.72 3.14
C SER A 44 -12.82 -17.50 3.89
N GLN A 45 -11.97 -16.50 4.14
CA GLN A 45 -12.35 -15.24 4.79
C GLN A 45 -13.29 -14.43 3.89
N PHE A 46 -12.99 -14.37 2.58
CA PHE A 46 -13.88 -13.75 1.62
C PHE A 46 -15.24 -14.43 1.58
N GLY A 47 -15.29 -15.77 1.49
CA GLY A 47 -16.52 -16.54 1.48
C GLY A 47 -17.36 -16.35 2.73
N ALA A 48 -16.72 -16.35 3.91
CA ALA A 48 -17.38 -16.09 5.18
C ALA A 48 -17.97 -14.68 5.24
N ALA A 49 -17.23 -13.67 4.82
CA ALA A 49 -17.68 -12.28 4.77
C ALA A 49 -18.87 -12.10 3.79
N TRP A 50 -18.81 -12.75 2.63
CA TRP A 50 -19.90 -12.73 1.66
C TRP A 50 -21.17 -13.40 2.20
N LEU A 51 -21.07 -14.56 2.81
CA LEU A 51 -22.21 -15.26 3.43
C LEU A 51 -22.82 -14.42 4.54
N TYR A 52 -22.01 -13.86 5.42
CA TYR A 52 -22.47 -13.00 6.50
C TYR A 52 -23.19 -11.76 5.97
N SER A 53 -22.58 -11.05 5.02
CA SER A 53 -23.17 -9.84 4.41
C SER A 53 -24.52 -10.15 3.75
N ASN A 54 -24.56 -11.23 2.95
CA ASN A 54 -25.74 -11.57 2.17
C ASN A 54 -26.86 -12.18 3.04
N ARG A 55 -26.52 -13.14 3.95
CA ARG A 55 -27.51 -13.91 4.70
C ARG A 55 -27.94 -13.25 6.00
N ILE A 56 -27.03 -12.52 6.66
CA ILE A 56 -27.30 -11.92 7.97
C ILE A 56 -27.65 -10.43 7.82
N LEU A 57 -26.89 -9.69 7.02
CA LEU A 57 -27.11 -8.25 6.85
C LEU A 57 -28.06 -7.91 5.70
N GLY A 58 -28.44 -8.88 4.85
CA GLY A 58 -29.29 -8.67 3.68
C GLY A 58 -28.69 -7.71 2.65
N LYS A 59 -27.36 -7.61 2.56
CA LYS A 59 -26.63 -6.69 1.70
C LYS A 59 -25.63 -7.45 0.84
N GLU A 60 -25.44 -6.99 -0.40
CA GLU A 60 -24.34 -7.48 -1.22
C GLU A 60 -23.01 -6.97 -0.63
N LEU A 61 -21.99 -7.82 -0.64
CA LEU A 61 -20.65 -7.43 -0.22
C LEU A 61 -20.05 -6.50 -1.27
N ARG A 62 -19.59 -5.31 -0.85
CA ARG A 62 -19.07 -4.28 -1.78
C ARG A 62 -17.94 -4.79 -2.70
N MET A 63 -17.11 -5.68 -2.22
CA MET A 63 -16.08 -6.33 -3.06
C MET A 63 -16.70 -7.10 -4.24
N VAL A 64 -17.82 -7.79 -4.02
CA VAL A 64 -18.54 -8.53 -5.08
C VAL A 64 -19.11 -7.55 -6.11
N GLU A 65 -19.66 -6.42 -5.67
CA GLU A 65 -20.13 -5.37 -6.59
C GLU A 65 -18.98 -4.85 -7.46
N LEU A 66 -17.82 -4.55 -6.86
CA LEU A 66 -16.63 -4.09 -7.59
C LEU A 66 -16.11 -5.14 -8.58
N MET A 67 -16.22 -6.44 -8.25
CA MET A 67 -15.81 -7.53 -9.15
C MET A 67 -16.70 -7.65 -10.39
N LYS A 68 -17.95 -7.18 -10.35
CA LYS A 68 -18.85 -7.17 -11.53
C LYS A 68 -18.37 -6.22 -12.63
N ASP A 69 -17.84 -5.08 -12.22
CA ASP A 69 -17.39 -4.02 -13.14
C ASP A 69 -15.88 -4.05 -13.41
N GLY A 70 -15.13 -4.71 -12.53
CA GLY A 70 -13.68 -4.79 -12.57
C GLY A 70 -13.13 -5.99 -13.35
N ARG A 71 -11.87 -6.31 -13.07
CA ARG A 71 -11.19 -7.53 -13.55
C ARG A 71 -10.76 -8.35 -12.33
N THR A 72 -10.98 -9.65 -12.39
CA THR A 72 -10.57 -10.60 -11.35
C THR A 72 -9.42 -11.44 -11.86
N ALA A 73 -8.41 -11.64 -11.03
CA ALA A 73 -7.26 -12.48 -11.32
C ALA A 73 -6.82 -13.23 -10.06
N TYR A 74 -6.03 -14.28 -10.25
CA TYR A 74 -5.34 -14.99 -9.17
C TYR A 74 -3.87 -14.57 -9.17
N LEU A 75 -3.34 -14.35 -7.98
CA LEU A 75 -1.92 -14.09 -7.74
C LEU A 75 -1.33 -15.27 -6.96
N VAL A 76 -0.23 -15.82 -7.47
CA VAL A 76 0.60 -16.78 -6.74
C VAL A 76 1.72 -16.00 -6.08
N ASN A 77 1.84 -16.10 -4.76
CA ASN A 77 2.73 -15.28 -3.94
C ASN A 77 3.63 -16.11 -3.00
N ASP A 78 4.04 -17.31 -3.41
CA ASP A 78 5.09 -18.07 -2.73
C ASP A 78 6.38 -17.25 -2.58
N THR A 79 7.23 -17.58 -1.61
CA THR A 79 8.50 -16.87 -1.41
C THR A 79 9.62 -17.46 -2.27
N ALA A 80 10.78 -16.81 -2.30
CA ALA A 80 11.94 -17.34 -3.03
C ALA A 80 12.51 -18.63 -2.39
N ASP A 81 12.25 -18.86 -1.11
CA ASP A 81 12.82 -19.92 -0.28
C ASP A 81 11.74 -20.84 0.37
N ALA A 82 10.44 -20.54 0.21
CA ALA A 82 9.37 -21.37 0.76
C ALA A 82 8.09 -21.34 -0.09
N ILE A 83 7.30 -22.42 -0.03
CA ILE A 83 6.01 -22.53 -0.74
C ILE A 83 4.95 -21.65 -0.07
N VAL A 84 4.99 -21.54 1.26
CA VAL A 84 4.03 -20.74 2.02
C VAL A 84 4.63 -19.36 2.27
N THR A 85 3.93 -18.33 1.80
CA THR A 85 4.33 -16.94 2.02
C THR A 85 3.89 -16.41 3.38
N GLU A 86 4.38 -15.22 3.72
CA GLU A 86 3.90 -14.37 4.81
C GLU A 86 3.86 -12.91 4.34
N SER A 87 3.33 -12.00 5.19
CA SER A 87 3.02 -10.63 4.78
C SER A 87 4.20 -9.87 4.18
N ALA A 88 5.45 -10.04 4.69
CA ALA A 88 6.61 -9.30 4.20
C ALA A 88 6.95 -9.67 2.75
N ALA A 89 7.10 -10.97 2.47
CA ALA A 89 7.41 -11.43 1.13
C ALA A 89 6.25 -11.16 0.16
N ALA A 90 5.00 -11.41 0.57
CA ALA A 90 3.84 -11.17 -0.28
C ALA A 90 3.67 -9.68 -0.63
N ALA A 91 3.78 -8.78 0.36
CA ALA A 91 3.65 -7.34 0.14
C ALA A 91 4.84 -6.79 -0.67
N THR A 92 6.05 -7.29 -0.46
CA THR A 92 7.22 -6.91 -1.26
C THR A 92 7.05 -7.32 -2.73
N GLN A 93 6.46 -8.49 -3.00
CA GLN A 93 6.14 -8.89 -4.38
C GLN A 93 5.14 -7.93 -5.03
N ILE A 94 4.12 -7.47 -4.29
CA ILE A 94 3.17 -6.47 -4.79
C ILE A 94 3.88 -5.13 -5.02
N ALA A 95 4.75 -4.72 -4.10
CA ALA A 95 5.42 -3.42 -4.14
C ALA A 95 6.53 -3.33 -5.19
N CYS A 96 7.26 -4.43 -5.44
CA CYS A 96 8.47 -4.45 -6.27
C CYS A 96 8.36 -5.34 -7.52
N GLY A 97 7.36 -6.22 -7.60
CA GLY A 97 7.20 -7.15 -8.73
C GLY A 97 8.22 -8.30 -8.76
N VAL A 98 8.91 -8.59 -7.66
CA VAL A 98 9.93 -9.66 -7.59
C VAL A 98 9.68 -10.60 -6.41
N LYS A 99 9.97 -11.89 -6.59
CA LYS A 99 9.96 -12.86 -5.48
C LYS A 99 11.14 -12.59 -4.56
N VAL A 100 10.88 -12.67 -3.27
CA VAL A 100 11.88 -12.41 -2.23
C VAL A 100 11.86 -13.51 -1.18
N PRO A 101 12.94 -13.69 -0.40
CA PRO A 101 12.95 -14.61 0.73
C PRO A 101 11.91 -14.23 1.77
N ALA A 102 11.45 -15.21 2.53
CA ALA A 102 10.53 -14.99 3.64
C ALA A 102 11.09 -13.95 4.62
N ARG A 103 10.20 -13.11 5.15
CA ARG A 103 10.47 -12.04 6.13
C ARG A 103 11.26 -10.84 5.62
N ALA A 104 11.70 -10.83 4.36
CA ALA A 104 12.36 -9.68 3.74
C ALA A 104 11.33 -8.61 3.35
N VAL A 105 11.64 -7.34 3.63
CA VAL A 105 10.79 -6.17 3.42
C VAL A 105 11.47 -5.24 2.42
N GLY A 106 10.85 -4.98 1.27
CA GLY A 106 11.39 -4.09 0.25
C GLY A 106 12.75 -4.49 -0.30
N MET A 107 13.09 -5.78 -0.22
CA MET A 107 14.36 -6.31 -0.70
C MET A 107 14.19 -7.03 -2.05
N GLY A 108 15.29 -7.24 -2.76
CA GLY A 108 15.33 -8.03 -3.97
C GLY A 108 15.34 -9.54 -3.70
N GLN A 109 15.44 -10.32 -4.77
CA GLN A 109 15.43 -11.78 -4.72
C GLN A 109 16.55 -12.38 -3.84
N ASP A 110 17.65 -11.67 -3.70
CA ASP A 110 18.78 -12.06 -2.85
C ASP A 110 18.57 -11.80 -1.35
N GLY A 111 17.46 -11.12 -0.99
CA GLY A 111 17.16 -10.71 0.38
C GLY A 111 18.11 -9.67 0.98
N LYS A 112 18.99 -9.08 0.16
CA LYS A 112 20.07 -8.17 0.60
C LYS A 112 20.05 -6.83 -0.12
N THR A 113 19.77 -6.83 -1.41
CA THR A 113 19.73 -5.62 -2.23
C THR A 113 18.32 -5.00 -2.15
N PRO A 114 18.15 -3.71 -1.82
CA PRO A 114 16.87 -3.04 -1.90
C PRO A 114 16.24 -3.14 -3.30
N CYS A 115 14.94 -3.39 -3.40
CA CYS A 115 14.20 -3.26 -4.66
C CYS A 115 13.50 -1.89 -4.73
N THR A 116 13.34 -1.34 -5.90
CA THR A 116 12.57 -0.10 -6.05
C THR A 116 11.07 -0.42 -5.96
N THR A 117 10.38 0.23 -5.04
CA THR A 117 8.96 0.02 -4.81
C THR A 117 8.09 0.91 -5.72
N ILE A 118 6.85 0.50 -5.96
CA ILE A 118 5.88 1.32 -6.69
C ILE A 118 5.62 2.66 -5.98
N LEU A 119 5.70 2.72 -4.65
CA LEU A 119 5.54 3.97 -3.89
C LEU A 119 6.72 4.91 -4.13
N GLU A 120 7.95 4.41 -4.15
CA GLU A 120 9.14 5.20 -4.47
C GLU A 120 9.09 5.72 -5.91
N LEU A 121 8.64 4.88 -6.86
CA LEU A 121 8.42 5.32 -8.25
C LEU A 121 7.36 6.43 -8.32
N ALA A 122 6.27 6.31 -7.57
CA ALA A 122 5.24 7.34 -7.51
C ALA A 122 5.80 8.66 -6.96
N LYS A 123 6.60 8.61 -5.89
CA LYS A 123 7.26 9.81 -5.33
C LYS A 123 8.25 10.43 -6.29
N THR A 124 9.06 9.64 -6.97
CA THR A 124 9.98 10.14 -8.00
C THR A 124 9.22 10.81 -9.16
N GLY A 125 8.02 10.31 -9.46
CA GLY A 125 7.10 10.93 -10.42
C GLY A 125 6.31 12.14 -9.89
N GLY A 126 6.66 12.67 -8.71
CA GLY A 126 6.01 13.83 -8.11
C GLY A 126 4.60 13.57 -7.56
N LYS A 127 4.24 12.30 -7.33
CA LYS A 127 2.95 11.94 -6.73
C LYS A 127 3.00 12.07 -5.21
N VAL A 128 1.89 12.48 -4.61
CA VAL A 128 1.66 12.35 -3.17
C VAL A 128 1.33 10.90 -2.83
N THR A 129 1.79 10.44 -1.66
CA THR A 129 1.76 9.03 -1.29
C THR A 129 1.20 8.83 0.11
N GLY A 130 0.55 7.69 0.35
CA GLY A 130 0.00 7.38 1.66
C GLY A 130 -0.02 5.89 1.96
N LEU A 131 0.25 5.56 3.21
CA LEU A 131 0.14 4.22 3.79
C LEU A 131 -0.81 4.28 4.99
N VAL A 132 -1.84 3.44 4.96
CA VAL A 132 -2.88 3.37 6.01
C VAL A 132 -3.11 1.93 6.39
N THR A 133 -3.10 1.63 7.67
CA THR A 133 -3.32 0.26 8.17
C THR A 133 -4.02 0.27 9.53
N THR A 134 -4.71 -0.82 9.85
CA THR A 134 -5.25 -1.08 11.20
C THR A 134 -4.30 -1.95 12.04
N SER A 135 -3.17 -2.39 11.48
CA SER A 135 -2.03 -2.94 12.21
C SER A 135 -1.08 -1.80 12.64
N GLY A 136 0.20 -2.10 12.83
CA GLY A 136 1.23 -1.09 12.97
C GLY A 136 1.67 -0.53 11.63
N ILE A 137 1.96 0.75 11.56
CA ILE A 137 2.47 1.35 10.32
C ILE A 137 3.84 0.77 9.93
N THR A 138 4.62 0.32 10.90
CA THR A 138 5.90 -0.37 10.70
C THR A 138 5.77 -1.87 10.45
N ASP A 139 4.54 -2.41 10.41
CA ASP A 139 4.33 -3.82 10.08
C ASP A 139 4.70 -4.10 8.62
N ALA A 140 4.97 -5.35 8.34
CA ALA A 140 5.54 -5.80 7.08
C ALA A 140 4.78 -5.32 5.83
N THR A 141 3.44 -5.33 5.86
CA THR A 141 2.62 -4.99 4.69
C THR A 141 2.79 -3.53 4.27
N PRO A 142 2.56 -2.51 5.13
CA PRO A 142 2.85 -1.13 4.75
C PRO A 142 4.36 -0.88 4.57
N ALA A 143 5.21 -1.45 5.42
CA ALA A 143 6.66 -1.29 5.37
C ALA A 143 7.26 -1.70 4.01
N SER A 144 6.73 -2.75 3.37
CA SER A 144 7.22 -3.25 2.08
C SER A 144 7.10 -2.24 0.94
N PHE A 145 6.33 -1.19 1.09
CA PHE A 145 6.20 -0.12 0.10
C PHE A 145 7.16 1.05 0.33
N ALA A 146 7.73 1.19 1.55
CA ALA A 146 8.46 2.41 1.94
C ALA A 146 9.76 2.17 2.72
N ALA A 147 10.15 0.91 2.95
CA ALA A 147 11.33 0.55 3.71
C ALA A 147 12.04 -0.69 3.13
N HIS A 148 13.32 -0.83 3.45
CA HIS A 148 14.18 -1.90 2.98
C HIS A 148 14.95 -2.48 4.16
N VAL A 149 14.47 -3.62 4.67
CA VAL A 149 15.15 -4.36 5.75
C VAL A 149 15.17 -5.86 5.45
N PRO A 150 16.29 -6.54 5.72
CA PRO A 150 16.40 -7.98 5.48
C PRO A 150 15.40 -8.80 6.29
N HIS A 151 14.85 -8.23 7.39
CA HIS A 151 13.95 -8.94 8.27
C HIS A 151 12.90 -8.00 8.86
N ARG A 152 11.62 -8.35 8.75
CA ARG A 152 10.45 -7.56 9.18
C ARG A 152 10.42 -7.18 10.66
N SER A 153 11.21 -7.83 11.52
CA SER A 153 11.28 -7.47 12.94
C SER A 153 12.12 -6.22 13.21
N ASP A 154 12.85 -5.70 12.22
CA ASP A 154 13.59 -4.45 12.36
C ASP A 154 12.69 -3.22 12.15
N GLU A 155 11.62 -3.15 12.94
CA GLU A 155 10.61 -2.08 12.85
C GLU A 155 11.16 -0.70 13.24
N THR A 156 12.24 -0.68 14.02
CA THR A 156 12.93 0.55 14.39
C THR A 156 13.56 1.22 13.16
N SER A 157 14.19 0.42 12.29
CA SER A 157 14.73 0.91 11.01
C SER A 157 13.63 1.24 10.02
N VAL A 158 12.54 0.45 9.98
CA VAL A 158 11.37 0.72 9.14
C VAL A 158 10.80 2.10 9.44
N ALA A 159 10.49 2.42 10.71
CA ALA A 159 9.97 3.73 11.11
C ALA A 159 10.84 4.90 10.63
N ALA A 160 12.16 4.76 10.76
CA ALA A 160 13.09 5.79 10.32
C ALA A 160 13.13 5.94 8.79
N GLN A 161 13.03 4.82 8.04
CA GLN A 161 13.05 4.83 6.58
C GLN A 161 11.76 5.42 6.00
N GLU A 162 10.59 5.10 6.54
CA GLU A 162 9.30 5.68 6.15
C GLU A 162 9.30 7.21 6.24
N LEU A 163 9.81 7.75 7.36
CA LEU A 163 9.95 9.20 7.53
C LEU A 163 11.01 9.80 6.61
N LYS A 164 12.15 9.12 6.44
CA LYS A 164 13.23 9.57 5.55
C LYS A 164 12.78 9.60 4.09
N LEU A 165 12.00 8.62 3.65
CA LEU A 165 11.40 8.60 2.32
C LEU A 165 10.41 9.76 2.13
N GLY A 166 9.85 10.25 3.24
CA GLY A 166 8.92 11.38 3.24
C GLY A 166 7.55 10.99 2.68
N VAL A 167 7.04 9.79 3.01
CA VAL A 167 5.66 9.39 2.69
C VAL A 167 4.71 10.42 3.27
N ASP A 168 3.82 10.97 2.45
CA ASP A 168 3.04 12.14 2.88
C ASP A 168 2.02 11.80 3.96
N ILE A 169 1.41 10.61 3.89
CA ILE A 169 0.46 10.12 4.89
C ILE A 169 0.93 8.77 5.43
N LEU A 170 1.15 8.70 6.73
CA LEU A 170 1.47 7.48 7.47
C LEU A 170 0.46 7.33 8.62
N MET A 171 -0.38 6.30 8.58
CA MET A 171 -1.42 6.08 9.60
C MET A 171 -1.52 4.62 10.04
N GLY A 172 -1.46 4.38 11.35
CA GLY A 172 -1.57 3.04 11.94
C GLY A 172 -1.24 3.01 13.42
N GLY A 173 -0.90 1.84 13.91
CA GLY A 173 -0.39 1.62 15.27
C GLY A 173 1.13 1.60 15.34
N ARG A 174 1.64 0.98 16.41
CA ARG A 174 3.07 0.76 16.72
C ARG A 174 3.88 2.04 16.95
N LYS A 175 3.27 3.02 17.60
CA LYS A 175 3.92 4.26 18.05
C LYS A 175 5.23 4.01 18.83
N GLN A 176 5.34 2.86 19.50
CA GLN A 176 6.52 2.47 20.27
C GLN A 176 7.83 2.51 19.48
N PHE A 177 7.82 2.26 18.17
CA PHE A 177 9.02 2.27 17.32
C PHE A 177 9.42 3.67 16.85
N PHE A 178 8.61 4.67 17.15
CA PHE A 178 8.91 6.08 16.91
C PHE A 178 9.47 6.79 18.14
N LEU A 179 9.42 6.15 19.32
CA LEU A 179 9.82 6.73 20.60
C LEU A 179 11.10 6.07 21.15
N PRO A 180 12.01 6.86 21.78
CA PRO A 180 13.18 6.32 22.45
C PRO A 180 12.78 5.49 23.69
N GLU A 181 13.62 4.55 24.10
CA GLU A 181 13.41 3.72 25.31
C GLU A 181 13.29 4.56 26.61
N THR A 182 13.77 5.79 26.60
CA THR A 182 13.59 6.75 27.71
C THR A 182 12.16 7.29 27.82
N SER A 183 11.35 7.14 26.77
CA SER A 183 9.92 7.46 26.78
C SER A 183 9.10 6.24 27.18
N ALA A 184 7.99 6.45 27.89
CA ALA A 184 7.11 5.35 28.30
C ALA A 184 6.67 4.49 27.12
N GLY A 185 7.03 3.21 27.12
CA GLY A 185 6.70 2.25 26.07
C GLY A 185 7.52 2.37 24.78
N GLY A 186 8.48 3.29 24.70
CA GLY A 186 9.36 3.42 23.54
C GLY A 186 10.29 2.22 23.34
N LYS A 187 10.71 1.95 22.10
CA LYS A 187 11.54 0.79 21.72
C LYS A 187 12.83 1.19 21.02
N ARG A 188 13.08 2.48 20.77
CA ARG A 188 14.27 2.94 20.06
C ARG A 188 15.48 3.02 20.98
N LYS A 189 16.53 2.27 20.68
CA LYS A 189 17.79 2.27 21.41
C LYS A 189 18.77 3.35 20.96
N ASP A 190 18.50 3.97 19.80
CA ASP A 190 19.32 5.05 19.25
C ASP A 190 19.06 6.43 19.87
N GLY A 191 18.16 6.50 20.86
CA GLY A 191 17.80 7.73 21.55
C GLY A 191 16.96 8.72 20.75
N ARG A 192 16.65 8.43 19.48
CA ARG A 192 15.88 9.33 18.60
C ARG A 192 14.40 9.34 18.99
N ASN A 193 13.81 10.53 18.96
CA ASN A 193 12.36 10.71 19.00
C ASN A 193 11.85 11.06 17.61
N LEU A 194 11.37 10.06 16.88
CA LEU A 194 10.89 10.24 15.50
C LEU A 194 9.59 11.08 15.43
N LEU A 195 8.84 11.26 16.53
CA LEU A 195 7.69 12.18 16.51
C LEU A 195 8.15 13.64 16.43
N ASP A 196 9.24 13.99 17.11
CA ASP A 196 9.80 15.34 17.04
C ASP A 196 10.46 15.60 15.69
N GLU A 197 11.15 14.59 15.14
CA GLU A 197 11.70 14.65 13.80
C GLU A 197 10.59 14.80 12.73
N ALA A 198 9.47 14.08 12.87
CA ALA A 198 8.32 14.21 11.99
C ALA A 198 7.71 15.64 12.05
N ARG A 199 7.55 16.20 13.25
CA ARG A 199 7.09 17.59 13.40
C ARG A 199 8.03 18.58 12.71
N ALA A 200 9.34 18.40 12.90
CA ALA A 200 10.36 19.23 12.24
C ALA A 200 10.33 19.07 10.71
N ALA A 201 9.94 17.91 10.20
CA ALA A 201 9.76 17.63 8.76
C ALA A 201 8.37 18.05 8.23
N GLY A 202 7.57 18.76 9.02
CA GLY A 202 6.28 19.33 8.62
C GLY A 202 5.09 18.39 8.70
N TYR A 203 5.21 17.29 9.44
CA TYR A 203 4.05 16.41 9.68
C TYR A 203 3.17 16.94 10.83
N ALA A 204 1.85 16.92 10.62
CA ALA A 204 0.90 16.93 11.71
C ALA A 204 0.93 15.54 12.39
N VAL A 205 1.36 15.49 13.64
CA VAL A 205 1.43 14.23 14.41
C VAL A 205 0.16 14.12 15.24
N VAL A 206 -0.64 13.08 14.99
CA VAL A 206 -1.96 12.85 15.61
C VAL A 206 -2.03 11.47 16.24
N GLY A 207 -2.78 11.32 17.33
CA GLY A 207 -2.90 10.09 18.11
C GLY A 207 -4.35 9.65 18.36
N THR A 208 -5.35 10.44 17.95
CA THR A 208 -6.77 10.14 18.15
C THR A 208 -7.60 10.43 16.90
N ALA A 209 -8.83 9.88 16.83
CA ALA A 209 -9.77 10.15 15.75
C ALA A 209 -10.13 11.64 15.67
N ASP A 210 -10.30 12.30 16.79
CA ASP A 210 -10.65 13.73 16.81
C ASP A 210 -9.49 14.62 16.36
N GLU A 211 -8.26 14.31 16.77
CA GLU A 211 -7.08 15.00 16.25
C GLU A 211 -6.93 14.79 14.73
N LEU A 212 -7.21 13.57 14.23
CA LEU A 212 -7.19 13.28 12.79
C LEU A 212 -8.21 14.11 12.00
N LYS A 213 -9.43 14.26 12.51
CA LYS A 213 -10.47 15.10 11.89
C LYS A 213 -10.03 16.55 11.77
N GLN A 214 -9.33 17.07 12.80
CA GLN A 214 -8.86 18.46 12.87
C GLN A 214 -7.52 18.68 12.17
N ALA A 215 -6.81 17.60 11.79
CA ALA A 215 -5.50 17.71 11.15
C ALA A 215 -5.59 18.54 9.86
N PRO A 216 -4.64 19.48 9.63
CA PRO A 216 -4.60 20.27 8.41
C PRO A 216 -4.33 19.38 7.20
N ASN A 217 -4.59 19.92 6.02
CA ASN A 217 -4.15 19.28 4.78
C ASN A 217 -2.61 19.37 4.68
N GLY A 218 -1.99 18.28 4.27
CA GLY A 218 -0.54 18.17 4.18
C GLY A 218 -0.03 16.83 4.72
N LYS A 219 1.21 16.81 5.18
CA LYS A 219 1.79 15.57 5.72
C LYS A 219 1.18 15.22 7.08
N ILE A 220 0.75 13.97 7.24
CA ILE A 220 0.16 13.47 8.49
C ILE A 220 0.88 12.19 8.93
N LEU A 221 1.30 12.16 10.19
CA LEU A 221 1.74 10.97 10.90
C LEU A 221 0.71 10.64 12.00
N GLY A 222 -0.17 9.68 11.72
CA GLY A 222 -1.19 9.20 12.66
C GLY A 222 -0.75 7.92 13.36
N LEU A 223 -0.48 7.99 14.65
CA LEU A 223 -0.04 6.85 15.47
C LEU A 223 -1.00 6.64 16.63
N PHE A 224 -2.01 5.81 16.41
CA PHE A 224 -3.21 5.72 17.24
C PHE A 224 -3.11 4.72 18.38
N ASN A 225 -2.09 3.85 18.38
CA ASN A 225 -1.83 2.87 19.45
C ASN A 225 -0.33 2.64 19.62
N MET A 226 0.09 2.29 20.84
CA MET A 226 1.49 1.90 21.12
C MET A 226 1.86 0.58 20.42
N GLY A 227 0.93 -0.39 20.39
CA GLY A 227 0.99 -1.63 19.61
C GLY A 227 0.18 -1.53 18.31
N ASN A 228 -0.36 -2.64 17.85
CA ASN A 228 -1.34 -2.66 16.76
C ASN A 228 -2.61 -1.93 17.19
N MET A 229 -3.35 -1.37 16.24
CA MET A 229 -4.66 -0.78 16.52
C MET A 229 -5.64 -1.86 16.98
N SER A 230 -6.67 -1.43 17.68
CA SER A 230 -7.76 -2.29 18.16
C SER A 230 -8.52 -2.93 17.00
N PHE A 231 -9.08 -4.12 17.23
CA PHE A 231 -9.98 -4.73 16.24
C PHE A 231 -11.21 -3.84 15.99
N GLU A 232 -11.73 -3.88 14.78
CA GLU A 232 -12.89 -3.05 14.40
C GLU A 232 -14.10 -3.25 15.30
N ILE A 233 -14.34 -4.49 15.77
CA ILE A 233 -15.44 -4.81 16.68
C ILE A 233 -15.31 -4.12 18.06
N ASP A 234 -14.09 -3.81 18.48
CA ASP A 234 -13.81 -3.17 19.76
C ASP A 234 -13.55 -1.67 19.64
N ARG A 235 -13.42 -1.16 18.42
CA ARG A 235 -12.99 0.22 18.13
C ARG A 235 -13.86 1.30 18.77
N ALA A 236 -15.17 1.08 18.82
CA ALA A 236 -16.11 2.02 19.46
C ALA A 236 -15.81 2.29 20.95
N ARG A 237 -14.96 1.48 21.58
CA ARG A 237 -14.52 1.65 22.99
C ARG A 237 -13.19 2.40 23.11
N THR A 238 -12.65 2.87 22.01
CA THR A 238 -11.34 3.52 21.93
C THR A 238 -11.46 4.94 21.36
N GLN A 239 -10.35 5.66 21.32
CA GLN A 239 -10.25 6.95 20.63
C GLN A 239 -9.58 6.80 19.24
N GLU A 240 -9.40 5.56 18.79
CA GLU A 240 -8.75 5.26 17.50
C GLU A 240 -9.72 5.49 16.33
N PRO A 241 -9.27 6.06 15.21
CA PRO A 241 -10.09 6.15 14.01
C PRO A 241 -10.31 4.77 13.39
N SER A 242 -11.41 4.59 12.70
CA SER A 242 -11.64 3.43 11.83
C SER A 242 -10.77 3.49 10.58
N LEU A 243 -10.57 2.34 9.91
CA LEU A 243 -9.91 2.30 8.60
C LEU A 243 -10.60 3.23 7.58
N ALA A 244 -11.92 3.29 7.63
CA ALA A 244 -12.70 4.17 6.75
C ALA A 244 -12.39 5.65 7.01
N GLU A 245 -12.36 6.10 8.26
CA GLU A 245 -12.04 7.50 8.61
C GLU A 245 -10.61 7.87 8.20
N MET A 246 -9.64 6.98 8.46
CA MET A 246 -8.25 7.17 8.01
C MET A 246 -8.15 7.26 6.48
N THR A 247 -8.86 6.37 5.77
CA THR A 247 -8.86 6.36 4.30
C THR A 247 -9.51 7.62 3.72
N VAL A 248 -10.67 8.05 4.25
CA VAL A 248 -11.34 9.28 3.82
C VAL A 248 -10.42 10.49 4.01
N LYS A 249 -9.80 10.63 5.19
CA LYS A 249 -8.86 11.74 5.43
C LYS A 249 -7.67 11.69 4.47
N THR A 250 -7.13 10.49 4.22
CA THR A 250 -6.03 10.30 3.26
C THR A 250 -6.44 10.78 1.87
N LEU A 251 -7.58 10.32 1.36
CA LEU A 251 -8.07 10.71 0.04
C LEU A 251 -8.35 12.21 -0.07
N GLN A 252 -8.87 12.84 0.99
CA GLN A 252 -9.05 14.31 1.03
C GLN A 252 -7.74 15.07 0.89
N VAL A 253 -6.66 14.57 1.49
CA VAL A 253 -5.34 15.19 1.38
C VAL A 253 -4.70 14.92 0.02
N LEU A 254 -4.77 13.67 -0.47
CA LEU A 254 -4.11 13.26 -1.71
C LEU A 254 -4.82 13.76 -2.99
N SER A 255 -6.06 14.24 -2.91
CA SER A 255 -6.83 14.72 -4.05
C SER A 255 -6.67 16.23 -4.35
N GLN A 256 -5.83 16.93 -3.60
CA GLN A 256 -5.51 18.36 -3.80
C GLN A 256 -4.27 18.48 -4.69
#